data_78cadf976db6f85aac5591239d6c0458
#
_entry.id   78cadf976db6f85aac5591239d6c0458
#
_cell.length_a   1.000
_cell.length_b   1.000
_cell.length_c   1.000
_cell.angle_alpha   90.00
_cell.angle_beta   90.00
_cell.angle_gamma   90.00
#
_symmetry.space_group_name_H-M   'P 1'
#
loop_
_entity.id
_entity.type
_entity.pdbx_description
1 polymer ?
#
loop_
_entity_poly.entity_id
_entity_poly.type
_entity_poly.pdbx_seq_one_letter_code
_entity_poly.pdbx_strand_id
1 'polypeptide(L)'
;MLMRLLGVMAGVCVLIALFGVYAHVVLACEHRRKEIAIRKVNGATAGLIVRSFLKEYFLLLLAASAFAFPLGTIVMQRWLEQYVLRVGLSWALYAGIFLLVWIVIMGCIGRSVWRAARENPAEVIKSE
;
A
#
# COMPACT_ATOMS: atom_id res chain seq x y z
N MET A 1 25.61 -12.23 -14.63
CA MET A 1 26.04 -11.17 -13.71
C MET A 1 25.10 -9.97 -13.71
N LEU A 2 24.77 -9.41 -14.87
CA LEU A 2 23.87 -8.28 -15.03
C LEU A 2 22.45 -8.57 -14.50
N MET A 3 21.90 -9.75 -14.76
CA MET A 3 20.56 -10.16 -14.28
C MET A 3 20.49 -10.22 -12.75
N ARG A 4 21.55 -10.69 -12.10
CA ARG A 4 21.60 -10.72 -10.63
C ARG A 4 21.65 -9.33 -10.02
N LEU A 5 22.42 -8.45 -10.64
CA LEU A 5 22.54 -7.04 -10.24
C LEU A 5 21.19 -6.32 -10.35
N LEU A 6 20.52 -6.49 -11.49
CA LEU A 6 19.18 -5.93 -11.73
C LEU A 6 18.15 -6.48 -10.75
N GLY A 7 18.21 -7.78 -10.46
CA GLY A 7 17.32 -8.42 -9.49
C GLY A 7 17.52 -7.87 -8.08
N VAL A 8 18.76 -7.67 -7.66
CA VAL A 8 19.10 -7.09 -6.35
C VAL A 8 18.60 -5.63 -6.28
N MET A 9 18.85 -4.84 -7.31
CA MET A 9 18.39 -3.45 -7.38
C MET A 9 16.86 -3.37 -7.31
N ALA A 10 16.17 -4.22 -8.07
CA ALA A 10 14.71 -4.29 -8.05
C ALA A 10 14.19 -4.67 -6.66
N GLY A 11 14.82 -5.65 -6.01
CA GLY A 11 14.48 -6.06 -4.65
C GLY A 11 14.64 -4.93 -3.64
N VAL A 12 15.74 -4.19 -3.72
CA VAL A 12 15.97 -3.01 -2.86
C VAL A 12 14.92 -1.94 -3.10
N CYS A 13 14.57 -1.65 -4.35
CA CYS A 13 13.52 -0.68 -4.70
C CYS A 13 12.16 -1.08 -4.11
N VAL A 14 11.81 -2.36 -4.21
CA VAL A 14 10.55 -2.88 -3.64
C VAL A 14 10.55 -2.73 -2.12
N LEU A 15 11.67 -3.06 -1.45
CA LEU A 15 11.77 -2.89 0.00
C LEU A 15 11.61 -1.43 0.42
N ILE A 16 12.28 -0.51 -0.27
CA ILE A 16 12.15 0.93 0.01
C ILE A 16 10.70 1.39 -0.18
N ALA A 17 10.05 0.95 -1.25
CA ALA A 17 8.66 1.26 -1.52
C ALA A 17 7.72 0.75 -0.42
N LEU A 18 7.93 -0.49 0.03
CA LEU A 18 7.15 -1.09 1.11
C LEU A 18 7.33 -0.33 2.43
N PHE A 19 8.57 0.04 2.77
CA PHE A 19 8.83 0.87 3.95
C PHE A 19 8.17 2.24 3.84
N GLY A 20 8.23 2.85 2.66
CA GLY A 20 7.57 4.13 2.39
C GLY A 20 6.05 4.06 2.59
N VAL A 21 5.42 3.03 2.06
CA VAL A 21 3.98 2.80 2.23
C VAL A 21 3.64 2.56 3.70
N TYR A 22 4.43 1.71 4.38
CA TYR A 22 4.23 1.44 5.81
C TYR A 22 4.31 2.71 6.65
N ALA A 23 5.36 3.51 6.44
CA ALA A 23 5.54 4.79 7.14
C ALA A 23 4.38 5.75 6.88
N HIS A 24 3.93 5.83 5.61
CA HIS A 24 2.80 6.67 5.22
C HIS A 24 1.50 6.24 5.92
N VAL A 25 1.25 4.94 5.96
CA VAL A 25 0.05 4.38 6.63
C VAL A 25 0.08 4.66 8.12
N VAL A 26 1.22 4.44 8.78
CA VAL A 26 1.39 4.72 10.22
C VAL A 26 1.14 6.19 10.51
N LEU A 27 1.74 7.08 9.71
CA LEU A 27 1.57 8.52 9.86
C LEU A 27 0.12 8.94 9.63
N ALA A 28 -0.54 8.40 8.62
CA ALA A 28 -1.95 8.66 8.33
C ALA A 28 -2.85 8.21 9.50
N CYS A 29 -2.57 7.05 10.08
CA CYS A 29 -3.30 6.56 11.25
C CYS A 29 -3.12 7.46 12.46
N GLU A 30 -1.90 7.99 12.69
CA GLU A 30 -1.64 8.95 13.78
C GLU A 30 -2.42 10.26 13.58
N HIS A 31 -2.43 10.80 12.38
CA HIS A 31 -3.20 12.01 12.06
C HIS A 31 -4.71 11.82 12.23
N ARG A 32 -5.20 10.63 11.96
CA ARG A 32 -6.63 10.29 12.10
C ARG A 32 -7.00 9.64 13.43
N ARG A 33 -6.06 9.56 14.35
CA ARG A 33 -6.26 8.94 15.66
C ARG A 33 -7.46 9.54 16.42
N LYS A 34 -7.59 10.84 16.39
CA LYS A 34 -8.70 11.56 17.01
C LYS A 34 -10.04 11.21 16.34
N GLU A 35 -10.08 11.18 15.01
CA GLU A 35 -11.25 10.77 14.24
C GLU A 35 -11.69 9.35 14.59
N ILE A 36 -10.74 8.42 14.66
CA ILE A 36 -10.98 7.03 15.06
C ILE A 36 -11.59 6.96 16.47
N ALA A 37 -11.02 7.72 17.41
CA ALA A 37 -11.49 7.80 18.79
C ALA A 37 -12.93 8.32 18.87
N ILE A 38 -13.25 9.36 18.13
CA ILE A 38 -14.61 9.95 18.07
C ILE A 38 -15.60 8.95 17.50
N ARG A 39 -15.25 8.26 16.42
CA ARG A 39 -16.10 7.22 15.83
C ARG A 39 -16.34 6.07 16.81
N LYS A 40 -15.32 5.67 17.55
CA LYS A 40 -15.41 4.60 18.55
C LYS A 40 -16.33 4.98 19.73
N VAL A 41 -16.25 6.22 20.18
CA VAL A 41 -17.16 6.75 21.23
C VAL A 41 -18.61 6.75 20.74
N ASN A 42 -18.85 7.02 19.47
CA ASN A 42 -20.18 7.01 18.86
C ASN A 42 -20.73 5.60 18.57
N GLY A 43 -20.03 4.57 19.02
CA GLY A 43 -20.48 3.18 18.92
C GLY A 43 -19.94 2.40 17.73
N ALA A 44 -19.00 2.95 16.97
CA ALA A 44 -18.36 2.22 15.88
C ALA A 44 -17.45 1.10 16.41
N THR A 45 -17.57 -0.07 15.83
CA THR A 45 -16.68 -1.20 16.15
C THR A 45 -15.34 -1.04 15.47
N ALA A 46 -14.30 -1.67 16.03
CA ALA A 46 -12.96 -1.69 15.43
C ALA A 46 -12.99 -2.22 13.99
N GLY A 47 -13.80 -3.25 13.72
CA GLY A 47 -13.98 -3.81 12.40
C GLY A 47 -14.55 -2.83 11.37
N LEU A 48 -15.52 -2.02 11.77
CA LEU A 48 -16.10 -0.97 10.91
C LEU A 48 -15.08 0.09 10.54
N ILE A 49 -14.27 0.52 11.49
CA ILE A 49 -13.20 1.51 11.28
C ILE A 49 -12.16 0.96 10.31
N VAL A 50 -11.69 -0.27 10.54
CA VAL A 50 -10.73 -0.95 9.66
C VAL A 50 -11.29 -1.06 8.23
N ARG A 51 -12.54 -1.48 8.09
CA ARG A 51 -13.20 -1.61 6.79
C ARG A 51 -13.26 -0.28 6.04
N SER A 52 -13.60 0.79 6.73
CA SER A 52 -13.66 2.14 6.15
C SER A 52 -12.31 2.60 5.61
N PHE A 53 -11.25 2.42 6.38
CA PHE A 53 -9.88 2.76 5.97
C PHE A 53 -9.41 1.87 4.81
N LEU A 54 -9.68 0.58 4.87
CA LEU A 54 -9.32 -0.35 3.79
C LEU A 54 -9.97 0.04 2.47
N LYS A 55 -11.24 0.42 2.50
CA LYS A 55 -11.97 0.88 1.31
C LYS A 55 -11.36 2.14 0.70
N GLU A 56 -11.01 3.11 1.53
CA GLU A 56 -10.37 4.36 1.11
C GLU A 56 -9.01 4.10 0.43
N TYR A 57 -8.18 3.30 1.07
CA TYR A 57 -6.86 2.94 0.53
C TYR A 57 -6.96 2.03 -0.70
N PHE A 58 -7.97 1.18 -0.77
CA PHE A 58 -8.25 0.36 -1.95
C PHE A 58 -8.53 1.23 -3.19
N LEU A 59 -9.36 2.26 -3.03
CA LEU A 59 -9.64 3.23 -4.10
C LEU A 59 -8.39 3.99 -4.51
N LEU A 60 -7.57 4.40 -3.55
CA LEU A 60 -6.28 5.05 -3.80
C LEU A 60 -5.34 4.15 -4.58
N LEU A 61 -5.26 2.88 -4.19
CA LEU A 61 -4.42 1.89 -4.85
C LEU A 61 -4.88 1.61 -6.28
N LEU A 62 -6.20 1.54 -6.51
CA LEU A 62 -6.76 1.40 -7.85
C LEU A 62 -6.39 2.58 -8.74
N ALA A 63 -6.55 3.80 -8.23
CA ALA A 63 -6.18 5.01 -8.96
C ALA A 63 -4.68 5.04 -9.28
N ALA A 64 -3.84 4.74 -8.30
CA ALA A 64 -2.39 4.68 -8.46
C ALA A 64 -1.99 3.63 -9.50
N SER A 65 -2.62 2.46 -9.48
CA SER A 65 -2.38 1.37 -10.44
C SER A 65 -2.80 1.74 -11.85
N ALA A 66 -3.91 2.46 -11.99
CA ALA A 66 -4.41 2.93 -13.28
C ALA A 66 -3.43 3.87 -13.98
N PHE A 67 -2.64 4.62 -13.22
CA PHE A 67 -1.55 5.45 -13.74
C PHE A 67 -0.24 4.68 -13.88
N ALA A 68 0.11 3.88 -12.88
CA ALA A 68 1.39 3.18 -12.81
C ALA A 68 1.55 2.11 -13.88
N PHE A 69 0.54 1.31 -14.13
CA PHE A 69 0.63 0.21 -15.10
C PHE A 69 0.84 0.67 -16.55
N PRO A 70 0.07 1.63 -17.09
CA PRO A 70 0.33 2.13 -18.45
C PRO A 70 1.71 2.78 -18.56
N LEU A 71 2.09 3.58 -17.58
CA LEU A 71 3.39 4.25 -17.57
C LEU A 71 4.54 3.24 -17.51
N GLY A 72 4.43 2.26 -16.62
CA GLY A 72 5.40 1.17 -16.50
C GLY A 72 5.51 0.34 -17.77
N THR A 73 4.40 0.06 -18.42
CA THR A 73 4.35 -0.67 -19.68
C THR A 73 5.09 0.09 -20.79
N ILE A 74 4.84 1.39 -20.93
CA ILE A 74 5.49 2.24 -21.93
C ILE A 74 7.00 2.28 -21.70
N VAL A 75 7.44 2.49 -20.47
CA VAL A 75 8.86 2.54 -20.11
C VAL A 75 9.53 1.19 -20.38
N MET A 76 8.91 0.11 -19.97
CA MET A 76 9.45 -1.25 -20.17
C MET A 76 9.50 -1.65 -21.64
N GLN A 77 8.51 -1.28 -22.43
CA GLN A 77 8.51 -1.55 -23.87
C GLN A 77 9.67 -0.84 -24.56
N ARG A 78 9.87 0.45 -24.25
CA ARG A 78 10.99 1.22 -24.81
C ARG A 78 12.34 0.63 -24.41
N TRP A 79 12.46 0.16 -23.18
CA TRP A 79 13.68 -0.46 -22.70
C TRP A 79 13.93 -1.82 -23.36
N LEU A 80 12.88 -2.64 -23.51
CA LEU A 80 12.95 -3.96 -24.15
C LEU A 80 13.21 -3.90 -25.66
N GLU A 81 12.86 -2.82 -26.34
CA GLU A 81 13.16 -2.60 -27.75
C GLU A 81 14.67 -2.58 -28.04
N GLN A 82 15.48 -2.25 -27.05
CA GLN A 82 16.94 -2.25 -27.15
C GLN A 82 17.55 -3.66 -27.07
N TYR A 83 16.76 -4.66 -26.69
CA TYR A 83 17.22 -6.05 -26.55
C TYR A 83 16.61 -6.96 -27.62
N VAL A 84 17.46 -7.91 -28.07
CA VAL A 84 17.08 -8.88 -29.12
C VAL A 84 16.05 -9.89 -28.62
N LEU A 85 16.09 -10.21 -27.32
CA LEU A 85 15.15 -11.13 -26.67
C LEU A 85 14.02 -10.35 -26.02
N ARG A 86 12.86 -10.37 -26.65
CA ARG A 86 11.65 -9.75 -26.09
C ARG A 86 10.89 -10.77 -25.26
N VAL A 87 10.83 -10.55 -23.97
CA VAL A 87 9.92 -11.29 -23.10
C VAL A 87 8.56 -10.60 -23.16
N GLY A 88 7.55 -11.32 -23.60
CA GLY A 88 6.18 -10.80 -23.62
C GLY A 88 5.73 -10.44 -22.22
N LEU A 89 5.32 -9.19 -22.03
CA LEU A 89 4.75 -8.73 -20.77
C LEU A 89 3.37 -9.38 -20.60
N SER A 90 3.31 -10.37 -19.73
CA SER A 90 2.10 -11.12 -19.44
C SER A 90 1.18 -10.33 -18.50
N TRP A 91 -0.11 -10.32 -18.78
CA TRP A 91 -1.13 -9.78 -17.86
C TRP A 91 -1.07 -10.45 -16.48
N ALA A 92 -0.71 -11.74 -16.44
CA ALA A 92 -0.53 -12.47 -15.20
C ALA A 92 0.55 -11.86 -14.30
N LEU A 93 1.64 -11.34 -14.89
CA LEU A 93 2.70 -10.65 -14.15
C LEU A 93 2.19 -9.38 -13.48
N TYR A 94 1.45 -8.55 -14.21
CA TYR A 94 0.84 -7.32 -13.66
C TYR A 94 -0.17 -7.63 -12.57
N ALA A 95 -1.03 -8.61 -12.79
CA ALA A 95 -2.01 -9.04 -11.81
C ALA A 95 -1.33 -9.58 -10.55
N GLY A 96 -0.26 -10.35 -10.70
CA GLY A 96 0.54 -10.88 -9.58
C GLY A 96 1.17 -9.77 -8.74
N ILE A 97 1.79 -8.79 -9.40
CA ILE A 97 2.40 -7.63 -8.72
C ILE A 97 1.32 -6.82 -8.00
N PHE A 98 0.21 -6.54 -8.66
CA PHE A 98 -0.91 -5.80 -8.08
C PHE A 98 -1.45 -6.49 -6.82
N LEU A 99 -1.69 -7.80 -6.90
CA LEU A 99 -2.19 -8.59 -5.77
C LEU A 99 -1.19 -8.60 -4.62
N LEU A 100 0.10 -8.77 -4.90
CA LEU A 100 1.14 -8.78 -3.88
C LEU A 100 1.19 -7.45 -3.14
N VAL A 101 1.25 -6.35 -3.87
CA VAL A 101 1.26 -4.99 -3.30
C VAL A 101 -0.02 -4.74 -2.52
N TRP A 102 -1.16 -5.13 -3.06
CA TRP A 102 -2.46 -4.98 -2.42
C TRP A 102 -2.53 -5.74 -1.08
N ILE A 103 -2.08 -7.00 -1.06
CA ILE A 103 -2.06 -7.82 0.16
C ILE A 103 -1.16 -7.19 1.23
N VAL A 104 0.03 -6.74 0.85
CA VAL A 104 0.97 -6.10 1.78
C VAL A 104 0.39 -4.80 2.35
N ILE A 105 -0.16 -3.95 1.50
CA ILE A 105 -0.77 -2.67 1.91
C ILE A 105 -1.97 -2.93 2.82
N MET A 106 -2.85 -3.83 2.44
CA MET A 106 -4.03 -4.16 3.25
C MET A 106 -3.64 -4.76 4.60
N GLY A 107 -2.63 -5.61 4.63
CA GLY A 107 -2.09 -6.17 5.87
C GLY A 107 -1.51 -5.10 6.79
N CYS A 108 -0.72 -4.17 6.24
CA CYS A 108 -0.15 -3.05 6.99
C CYS A 108 -1.23 -2.11 7.53
N ILE A 109 -2.19 -1.74 6.70
CA ILE A 109 -3.31 -0.86 7.08
C ILE A 109 -4.16 -1.54 8.14
N GLY A 110 -4.54 -2.78 7.91
CA GLY A 110 -5.37 -3.56 8.84
C GLY A 110 -4.75 -3.64 10.21
N ARG A 111 -3.46 -3.96 10.27
CA ARG A 111 -2.71 -4.03 11.53
C ARG A 111 -2.62 -2.67 12.22
N SER A 112 -2.27 -1.63 11.49
CA SER A 112 -2.09 -0.28 12.04
C SER A 112 -3.42 0.30 12.53
N VAL A 113 -4.48 0.17 11.77
CA VAL A 113 -5.80 0.67 12.14
C VAL A 113 -6.39 -0.15 13.29
N TRP A 114 -6.21 -1.47 13.27
CA TRP A 114 -6.66 -2.33 14.37
C TRP A 114 -6.00 -1.93 15.68
N ARG A 115 -4.70 -1.68 15.66
CA ARG A 115 -3.95 -1.23 16.83
C ARG A 115 -4.47 0.13 17.31
N ALA A 116 -4.67 1.08 16.40
CA ALA A 116 -5.21 2.40 16.73
C ALA A 116 -6.64 2.31 17.26
N ALA A 117 -7.47 1.44 16.69
CA ALA A 117 -8.86 1.24 17.12
C ALA A 117 -8.97 0.56 18.49
N ARG A 118 -7.95 -0.18 18.91
CA ARG A 118 -7.90 -0.82 20.24
C ARG A 118 -7.47 0.12 21.35
N GLU A 119 -6.89 1.26 21.02
CA GLU A 119 -6.51 2.25 22.01
C GLU A 119 -7.74 2.83 22.70
N ASN A 120 -7.57 3.16 23.97
CA ASN A 120 -8.64 3.77 24.75
C ASN A 120 -8.97 5.17 24.21
N PRO A 121 -10.19 5.42 23.71
CA PRO A 121 -10.54 6.72 23.15
C PRO A 121 -10.44 7.87 24.13
N ALA A 122 -10.66 7.60 25.42
CA ALA A 122 -10.53 8.60 26.48
C ALA A 122 -9.11 9.11 26.62
N GLU A 123 -8.10 8.24 26.50
CA GLU A 123 -6.68 8.63 26.55
C GLU A 123 -6.27 9.49 25.35
N VAL A 124 -6.76 9.16 24.17
CA VAL A 124 -6.47 9.92 22.94
C VAL A 124 -7.04 11.33 23.01
N ILE A 125 -8.25 11.48 23.49
CA ILE A 125 -8.91 12.79 23.64
C ILE A 125 -8.26 13.59 24.77
N LYS A 126 -7.85 12.93 25.83
CA LYS A 126 -7.23 13.56 27.01
C LYS A 126 -5.80 14.04 26.75
N SER A 127 -5.07 13.44 25.82
CA SER A 127 -3.67 13.80 25.50
C SER A 127 -3.54 15.09 24.68
N GLU A 128 -4.62 15.68 24.29
CA GLU A 128 -4.68 17.02 23.70
C GLU A 128 -5.11 18.04 24.74
#